data_2c44dd07a9fff9900db98b76663aa134
#
_entry.id   2c44dd07a9fff9900db98b76663aa134
#
_cell.length_a   1.000
_cell.length_b   1.000
_cell.length_c   1.000
_cell.angle_alpha   90.00
_cell.angle_beta   90.00
_cell.angle_gamma   90.00
#
_symmetry.space_group_name_H-M   'P 1'
#
loop_
_entity.id
_entity.type
_entity.pdbx_description
1 polymer ?
#
loop_
_entity_poly.entity_id
_entity_poly.type
_entity_poly.pdbx_seq_one_letter_code
_entity_poly.pdbx_strand_id
1 'polypeptide(L)'
;MTTPSPALSDLHAFLTGAPTSRPVVWVAAGRRPAPDDLPEDALVIAAEELETAPGQELLLREGELDADCEQIVVADALEISVMDYVLASYLPCTGPTLLRLAGDADWDAFLEDADDAVATGYVPDHLLSPLVLLEDAWPLASGDLPAGRCTLTADGASPCLPGAPSPLGRDTGGRPWLPRYLTLVAALRSVRTRDARDVVVSGLGARLGEHAPAELTEDARTAVILRTQDGYRCLLPDTGRFLSLPEQLALLLELVLTLGPDTETLAERTGLSPEQVRAAMSALEEAGILGQAALV
;
A
#
# COMPACT_ATOMS: atom_id res chain seq x y z
N MET A 1 -7.69 21.32 7.53
CA MET A 1 -7.04 20.51 6.49
C MET A 1 -7.89 20.65 5.24
N THR A 2 -7.35 21.23 4.18
CA THR A 2 -8.01 21.32 2.87
C THR A 2 -8.02 19.91 2.25
N THR A 3 -9.16 19.45 1.82
CA THR A 3 -9.27 18.19 1.06
C THR A 3 -8.42 18.35 -0.21
N PRO A 4 -7.54 17.40 -0.55
CA PRO A 4 -6.78 17.48 -1.79
C PRO A 4 -7.72 17.53 -3.00
N SER A 5 -7.28 18.19 -4.06
CA SER A 5 -8.00 18.19 -5.33
C SER A 5 -8.21 16.74 -5.81
N PRO A 6 -9.37 16.38 -6.36
CA PRO A 6 -9.60 15.04 -6.94
C PRO A 6 -8.50 14.63 -7.92
N ALA A 7 -8.03 15.54 -8.77
CA ALA A 7 -6.95 15.28 -9.72
C ALA A 7 -5.62 14.90 -9.04
N LEU A 8 -5.27 15.54 -7.91
CA LEU A 8 -4.07 15.18 -7.15
C LEU A 8 -4.22 13.83 -6.45
N SER A 9 -5.43 13.48 -6.02
CA SER A 9 -5.71 12.14 -5.47
C SER A 9 -5.57 11.06 -6.54
N ASP A 10 -6.08 11.30 -7.75
CA ASP A 10 -5.95 10.39 -8.88
C ASP A 10 -4.48 10.27 -9.36
N LEU A 11 -3.72 11.37 -9.36
CA LEU A 11 -2.27 11.33 -9.64
C LEU A 11 -1.53 10.46 -8.61
N HIS A 12 -1.80 10.65 -7.32
CA HIS A 12 -1.23 9.83 -6.26
C HIS A 12 -1.56 8.34 -6.48
N ALA A 13 -2.81 8.02 -6.76
CA ALA A 13 -3.26 6.67 -7.05
C ALA A 13 -2.55 6.11 -8.31
N PHE A 14 -2.38 6.92 -9.36
CA PHE A 14 -1.63 6.55 -10.56
C PHE A 14 -0.19 6.16 -10.23
N LEU A 15 0.54 6.96 -9.45
CA LEU A 15 1.95 6.70 -9.10
C LEU A 15 2.14 5.47 -8.22
N THR A 16 1.22 5.22 -7.30
CA THR A 16 1.27 4.06 -6.40
C THR A 16 0.58 2.82 -6.95
N GLY A 17 -0.07 2.92 -8.11
CA GLY A 17 -0.84 1.85 -8.71
C GLY A 17 -2.17 1.56 -8.01
N ALA A 18 -2.61 2.42 -7.09
CA ALA A 18 -3.91 2.29 -6.43
C ALA A 18 -5.07 2.54 -7.41
N PRO A 19 -6.28 2.01 -7.13
CA PRO A 19 -7.46 2.33 -7.93
C PRO A 19 -7.73 3.84 -7.98
N THR A 20 -7.99 4.36 -9.17
CA THR A 20 -8.32 5.76 -9.43
C THR A 20 -9.83 5.98 -9.45
N SER A 21 -10.28 7.19 -9.17
CA SER A 21 -11.72 7.53 -9.24
C SER A 21 -12.23 7.63 -10.68
N ARG A 22 -11.33 7.86 -11.64
CA ARG A 22 -11.53 7.93 -13.08
C ARG A 22 -10.29 7.42 -13.82
N PRO A 23 -10.34 7.14 -15.11
CA PRO A 23 -9.14 6.78 -15.88
C PRO A 23 -8.06 7.86 -15.77
N VAL A 24 -6.81 7.47 -15.57
CA VAL A 24 -5.64 8.36 -15.57
C VAL A 24 -4.70 7.93 -16.68
N VAL A 25 -4.41 8.85 -17.58
CA VAL A 25 -3.57 8.61 -18.75
C VAL A 25 -2.33 9.47 -18.67
N TRP A 26 -1.16 8.82 -18.51
CA TRP A 26 0.14 9.47 -18.64
C TRP A 26 0.57 9.41 -20.10
N VAL A 27 0.79 10.56 -20.70
CA VAL A 27 1.22 10.69 -22.09
C VAL A 27 2.72 11.00 -22.11
N ALA A 28 3.52 10.09 -22.64
CA ALA A 28 4.96 10.29 -22.81
C ALA A 28 5.25 11.44 -23.78
N ALA A 29 6.41 12.11 -23.63
CA ALA A 29 6.82 13.21 -24.46
C ALA A 29 6.80 12.84 -25.95
N GLY A 30 6.36 13.80 -26.77
CA GLY A 30 6.24 13.63 -28.23
C GLY A 30 5.06 12.77 -28.69
N ARG A 31 4.24 12.24 -27.80
CA ARG A 31 2.98 11.57 -28.15
C ARG A 31 1.86 12.59 -28.15
N ARG A 32 1.01 12.54 -29.17
CA ARG A 32 -0.18 13.40 -29.33
C ARG A 32 -1.37 12.52 -29.70
N PRO A 33 -2.00 11.84 -28.70
CA PRO A 33 -3.21 11.09 -28.95
C PRO A 33 -4.34 12.06 -29.39
N ALA A 34 -5.22 11.59 -30.27
CA ALA A 34 -6.43 12.34 -30.54
C ALA A 34 -7.37 12.29 -29.30
N PRO A 35 -8.23 13.31 -29.09
CA PRO A 35 -9.16 13.30 -27.96
C PRO A 35 -10.02 12.04 -27.88
N ASP A 36 -10.43 11.51 -29.04
CA ASP A 36 -11.26 10.30 -29.16
C ASP A 36 -10.50 8.99 -28.84
N ASP A 37 -9.16 9.05 -28.80
CA ASP A 37 -8.31 7.91 -28.39
C ASP A 37 -8.19 7.79 -26.86
N LEU A 38 -8.70 8.77 -26.11
CA LEU A 38 -8.64 8.84 -24.65
C LEU A 38 -10.02 8.56 -24.05
N PRO A 39 -10.11 7.98 -22.84
CA PRO A 39 -11.38 7.82 -22.15
C PRO A 39 -12.10 9.18 -21.93
N GLU A 40 -13.44 9.18 -22.00
CA GLU A 40 -14.27 10.39 -21.99
C GLU A 40 -14.08 11.28 -20.73
N ASP A 41 -13.81 10.66 -19.58
CA ASP A 41 -13.65 11.33 -18.28
C ASP A 41 -12.20 11.25 -17.74
N ALA A 42 -11.24 11.00 -18.63
CA ALA A 42 -9.86 10.79 -18.21
C ALA A 42 -9.22 12.03 -17.60
N LEU A 43 -8.38 11.80 -16.58
CA LEU A 43 -7.32 12.73 -16.20
C LEU A 43 -6.11 12.47 -17.09
N VAL A 44 -5.77 13.41 -17.94
CA VAL A 44 -4.64 13.33 -18.87
C VAL A 44 -3.45 14.10 -18.30
N ILE A 45 -2.29 13.45 -18.19
CA ILE A 45 -1.06 14.05 -17.68
C ILE A 45 -0.05 14.07 -18.83
N ALA A 46 0.32 15.24 -19.30
CA ALA A 46 1.16 15.40 -20.48
C ALA A 46 2.22 16.52 -20.32
N ALA A 47 3.32 16.41 -21.06
CA ALA A 47 4.36 17.44 -21.07
C ALA A 47 4.00 18.68 -21.92
N GLU A 48 3.04 18.54 -22.81
CA GLU A 48 2.60 19.60 -23.73
C GLU A 48 1.09 19.75 -23.70
N GLU A 49 0.61 20.93 -24.10
CA GLU A 49 -0.82 21.13 -24.32
C GLU A 49 -1.33 20.16 -25.38
N LEU A 50 -2.41 19.47 -25.03
CA LEU A 50 -3.13 18.54 -25.91
C LEU A 50 -4.58 19.02 -26.06
N GLU A 51 -5.15 18.75 -27.23
CA GLU A 51 -6.57 18.90 -27.41
C GLU A 51 -7.31 17.83 -26.58
N THR A 52 -8.31 18.25 -25.80
CA THR A 52 -9.10 17.37 -24.94
C THR A 52 -10.58 17.45 -25.30
N ALA A 53 -11.29 16.34 -25.17
CA ALA A 53 -12.73 16.28 -25.31
C ALA A 53 -13.44 16.82 -24.05
N PRO A 54 -14.72 17.20 -24.15
CA PRO A 54 -15.53 17.56 -22.98
C PRO A 54 -15.54 16.43 -21.95
N GLY A 55 -15.22 16.77 -20.69
CA GLY A 55 -15.12 15.81 -19.58
C GLY A 55 -13.70 15.38 -19.25
N GLN A 56 -12.76 15.44 -20.20
CA GLN A 56 -11.34 15.19 -19.94
C GLN A 56 -10.71 16.40 -19.24
N GLU A 57 -9.81 16.14 -18.30
CA GLU A 57 -9.04 17.15 -17.59
C GLU A 57 -7.55 16.98 -17.92
N LEU A 58 -6.88 18.06 -18.35
CA LEU A 58 -5.46 18.05 -18.66
C LEU A 58 -4.66 18.64 -17.49
N LEU A 59 -3.67 17.89 -17.00
CA LEU A 59 -2.61 18.39 -16.16
C LEU A 59 -1.31 18.44 -16.96
N LEU A 60 -0.72 19.62 -17.03
CA LEU A 60 0.61 19.78 -17.60
C LEU A 60 1.67 19.35 -16.59
N ARG A 61 2.74 18.74 -17.08
CA ARG A 61 3.89 18.33 -16.28
C ARG A 61 5.21 18.75 -16.94
N GLU A 62 6.21 18.95 -16.09
CA GLU A 62 7.61 18.98 -16.47
C GLU A 62 8.29 17.71 -15.96
N GLY A 63 9.28 17.20 -16.67
CA GLY A 63 9.96 15.94 -16.40
C GLY A 63 9.24 14.71 -16.96
N GLU A 64 9.98 13.63 -17.14
CA GLU A 64 9.50 12.31 -17.55
C GLU A 64 9.76 11.28 -16.45
N LEU A 65 8.88 10.29 -16.32
CA LEU A 65 9.12 9.13 -15.44
C LEU A 65 9.95 8.08 -16.17
N ASP A 66 11.17 8.43 -16.54
CA ASP A 66 12.17 7.51 -17.11
C ASP A 66 13.30 7.22 -16.12
N ALA A 67 14.33 6.51 -16.56
CA ALA A 67 15.45 6.10 -15.71
C ALA A 67 16.31 7.27 -15.22
N ASP A 68 16.29 8.41 -15.92
CA ASP A 68 17.14 9.57 -15.61
C ASP A 68 16.34 10.70 -14.90
N CYS A 69 15.08 10.43 -14.54
CA CYS A 69 14.21 11.43 -13.91
C CYS A 69 14.57 11.62 -12.44
N GLU A 70 14.96 12.84 -12.08
CA GLU A 70 15.17 13.24 -10.69
C GLU A 70 13.93 13.92 -10.07
N GLN A 71 13.05 14.47 -10.92
CA GLN A 71 11.92 15.27 -10.48
C GLN A 71 10.83 15.37 -11.54
N ILE A 72 9.58 15.40 -11.11
CA ILE A 72 8.44 15.82 -11.91
C ILE A 72 7.74 17.00 -11.25
N VAL A 73 7.29 17.96 -12.03
CA VAL A 73 6.44 19.07 -11.58
C VAL A 73 5.11 18.95 -12.29
N VAL A 74 4.02 18.93 -11.55
CA VAL A 74 2.66 18.80 -12.10
C VAL A 74 1.85 20.04 -11.79
N ALA A 75 1.18 20.58 -12.82
CA ALA A 75 0.34 21.77 -12.74
C ALA A 75 1.05 23.00 -12.15
N ASP A 76 2.34 23.16 -12.42
CA ASP A 76 3.23 24.25 -11.93
C ASP A 76 3.24 24.43 -10.39
N ALA A 77 2.76 23.44 -9.65
CA ALA A 77 2.55 23.57 -8.21
C ALA A 77 3.01 22.37 -7.38
N LEU A 78 2.86 21.17 -7.88
CA LEU A 78 3.24 19.96 -7.18
C LEU A 78 4.57 19.44 -7.70
N GLU A 79 5.59 19.60 -6.90
CA GLU A 79 6.94 19.07 -7.14
C GLU A 79 7.08 17.72 -6.44
N ILE A 80 7.44 16.68 -7.19
CA ILE A 80 7.66 15.32 -6.69
C ILE A 80 9.09 14.93 -7.09
N SER A 81 9.95 14.71 -6.10
CA SER A 81 11.25 14.09 -6.33
C SER A 81 11.08 12.65 -6.76
N VAL A 82 11.88 12.20 -7.71
CA VAL A 82 11.90 10.80 -8.16
C VAL A 82 13.26 10.23 -7.76
N MET A 83 13.26 9.09 -7.11
CA MET A 83 14.47 8.50 -6.54
C MET A 83 14.41 6.97 -6.63
N ASP A 84 15.51 6.35 -7.00
CA ASP A 84 15.65 4.91 -6.90
C ASP A 84 15.62 4.46 -5.44
N TYR A 85 15.01 3.30 -5.19
CA TYR A 85 14.79 2.80 -3.82
C TYR A 85 16.10 2.69 -3.03
N VAL A 86 17.14 2.18 -3.65
CA VAL A 86 18.48 2.05 -3.05
C VAL A 86 19.01 3.39 -2.52
N LEU A 87 18.76 4.49 -3.22
CA LEU A 87 19.24 5.82 -2.82
C LEU A 87 18.54 6.35 -1.57
N ALA A 88 17.30 5.97 -1.31
CA ALA A 88 16.54 6.41 -0.14
C ALA A 88 17.16 5.96 1.20
N SER A 89 17.99 4.93 1.19
CA SER A 89 18.77 4.52 2.36
C SER A 89 19.92 5.48 2.71
N TYR A 90 20.32 6.32 1.77
CA TYR A 90 21.47 7.24 1.91
C TYR A 90 21.08 8.71 1.84
N LEU A 91 19.98 9.04 1.17
CA LEU A 91 19.52 10.40 0.94
C LEU A 91 18.16 10.65 1.64
N PRO A 92 18.02 11.77 2.37
CA PRO A 92 16.76 12.06 3.06
C PRO A 92 15.67 12.47 2.06
N CYS A 93 14.48 11.89 2.21
CA CYS A 93 13.27 12.34 1.51
C CYS A 93 12.69 13.57 2.22
N THR A 94 13.01 14.77 1.74
CA THR A 94 12.64 16.04 2.38
C THR A 94 11.28 16.61 1.93
N GLY A 95 10.68 16.05 0.87
CA GLY A 95 9.41 16.46 0.28
C GLY A 95 8.63 15.28 -0.31
N PRO A 96 7.59 15.54 -1.10
CA PRO A 96 6.93 14.51 -1.87
C PRO A 96 7.94 13.76 -2.72
N THR A 97 8.05 12.45 -2.53
CA THR A 97 9.08 11.63 -3.19
C THR A 97 8.45 10.34 -3.70
N LEU A 98 8.66 10.03 -4.97
CA LEU A 98 8.35 8.74 -5.56
C LEU A 98 9.60 7.85 -5.52
N LEU A 99 9.54 6.77 -4.76
CA LEU A 99 10.58 5.74 -4.75
C LEU A 99 10.31 4.73 -5.86
N ARG A 100 11.28 4.60 -6.77
CA ARG A 100 11.23 3.70 -7.90
C ARG A 100 11.82 2.34 -7.55
N LEU A 101 11.16 1.30 -8.01
CA LEU A 101 11.66 -0.08 -7.98
C LEU A 101 12.10 -0.50 -9.40
N ALA A 102 12.81 0.38 -10.11
CA ALA A 102 13.07 0.22 -11.53
C ALA A 102 14.11 -0.88 -11.83
N GLY A 103 15.19 -0.92 -11.07
CA GLY A 103 16.30 -1.86 -11.23
C GLY A 103 16.21 -3.10 -10.34
N ASP A 104 17.03 -4.11 -10.66
CA ASP A 104 17.16 -5.31 -9.82
C ASP A 104 17.73 -4.95 -8.44
N ALA A 105 18.68 -4.00 -8.39
CA ALA A 105 19.27 -3.55 -7.13
C ALA A 105 18.25 -2.88 -6.20
N ASP A 106 17.29 -2.11 -6.76
CA ASP A 106 16.20 -1.50 -5.99
C ASP A 106 15.25 -2.55 -5.44
N TRP A 107 14.95 -3.53 -6.28
CA TRP A 107 14.09 -4.64 -5.89
C TRP A 107 14.71 -5.50 -4.79
N ASP A 108 16.00 -5.84 -4.93
CA ASP A 108 16.73 -6.62 -3.94
C ASP A 108 16.81 -5.88 -2.60
N ALA A 109 17.14 -4.58 -2.62
CA ALA A 109 17.17 -3.75 -1.41
C ALA A 109 15.80 -3.65 -0.73
N PHE A 110 14.72 -3.51 -1.52
CA PHE A 110 13.37 -3.53 -0.99
C PHE A 110 13.00 -4.87 -0.34
N LEU A 111 13.43 -6.00 -0.93
CA LEU A 111 13.20 -7.33 -0.37
C LEU A 111 14.03 -7.57 0.91
N GLU A 112 15.27 -7.06 0.98
CA GLU A 112 16.11 -7.12 2.18
C GLU A 112 15.48 -6.32 3.33
N ASP A 113 15.03 -5.09 3.07
CA ASP A 113 14.32 -4.28 4.06
C ASP A 113 13.03 -4.94 4.55
N ALA A 114 12.33 -5.66 3.66
CA ALA A 114 11.13 -6.40 4.03
C ALA A 114 11.45 -7.61 4.93
N ASP A 115 12.52 -8.37 4.64
CA ASP A 115 13.01 -9.45 5.48
C ASP A 115 13.39 -8.93 6.88
N ASP A 116 14.15 -7.85 6.95
CA ASP A 116 14.56 -7.22 8.19
C ASP A 116 13.36 -6.73 9.01
N ALA A 117 12.39 -6.14 8.37
CA ALA A 117 11.18 -5.66 9.05
C ALA A 117 10.35 -6.80 9.63
N VAL A 118 10.20 -7.90 8.90
CA VAL A 118 9.49 -9.09 9.40
C VAL A 118 10.26 -9.76 10.54
N ALA A 119 11.59 -9.79 10.45
CA ALA A 119 12.43 -10.44 11.46
C ALA A 119 12.60 -9.59 12.73
N THR A 120 12.75 -8.27 12.61
CA THR A 120 13.16 -7.38 13.72
C THR A 120 12.12 -6.33 14.10
N GLY A 121 11.15 -6.06 13.24
CA GLY A 121 10.19 -4.95 13.38
C GLY A 121 10.73 -3.59 12.91
N TYR A 122 11.96 -3.55 12.42
CA TYR A 122 12.54 -2.33 11.88
C TYR A 122 12.04 -2.09 10.45
N VAL A 123 11.29 -1.01 10.27
CA VAL A 123 10.87 -0.53 8.95
C VAL A 123 11.63 0.76 8.64
N PRO A 124 12.29 0.89 7.50
CA PRO A 124 13.02 2.09 7.13
C PRO A 124 12.16 3.36 7.19
N ASP A 125 12.73 4.46 7.68
CA ASP A 125 11.99 5.71 7.89
C ASP A 125 11.40 6.29 6.61
N HIS A 126 12.04 6.08 5.47
CA HIS A 126 11.50 6.54 4.19
C HIS A 126 10.18 5.83 3.82
N LEU A 127 10.01 4.54 4.16
CA LEU A 127 8.74 3.82 3.96
C LEU A 127 7.64 4.28 4.93
N LEU A 128 8.01 4.88 6.05
CA LEU A 128 7.08 5.39 7.06
C LEU A 128 6.70 6.86 6.87
N SER A 129 7.41 7.58 6.00
CA SER A 129 7.10 8.97 5.69
C SER A 129 5.78 9.08 4.91
N PRO A 130 4.84 9.94 5.32
CA PRO A 130 3.60 10.18 4.58
C PRO A 130 3.84 10.92 3.25
N LEU A 131 5.02 11.49 3.05
CA LEU A 131 5.42 12.20 1.84
C LEU A 131 6.04 11.28 0.78
N VAL A 132 6.36 10.04 1.16
CA VAL A 132 6.99 9.08 0.26
C VAL A 132 5.93 8.19 -0.39
N LEU A 133 5.98 8.07 -1.69
CA LEU A 133 5.19 7.17 -2.50
C LEU A 133 6.09 6.02 -2.94
N LEU A 134 5.68 4.79 -2.72
CA LEU A 134 6.36 3.64 -3.29
C LEU A 134 5.69 3.28 -4.61
N GLU A 135 6.48 3.21 -5.68
CA GLU A 135 6.04 2.76 -6.99
C GLU A 135 5.33 1.41 -6.89
N ASP A 136 4.15 1.33 -7.49
CA ASP A 136 3.38 0.08 -7.58
C ASP A 136 3.11 -0.63 -6.23
N ALA A 137 3.12 0.10 -5.11
CA ALA A 137 2.85 -0.49 -3.80
C ALA A 137 1.51 -1.23 -3.74
N TRP A 138 0.48 -0.71 -4.43
CA TRP A 138 -0.84 -1.34 -4.42
C TRP A 138 -0.90 -2.64 -5.25
N PRO A 139 -0.41 -2.72 -6.51
CA PRO A 139 -0.31 -3.98 -7.24
C PRO A 139 0.50 -5.05 -6.51
N LEU A 140 1.60 -4.65 -5.87
CA LEU A 140 2.41 -5.58 -5.06
C LEU A 140 1.65 -6.11 -3.84
N ALA A 141 0.79 -5.29 -3.23
CA ALA A 141 -0.03 -5.70 -2.08
C ALA A 141 -1.29 -6.47 -2.49
N SER A 142 -1.95 -6.10 -3.59
CA SER A 142 -3.23 -6.68 -4.00
C SER A 142 -3.10 -7.90 -4.94
N GLY A 143 -2.00 -7.96 -5.69
CA GLY A 143 -1.84 -8.94 -6.77
C GLY A 143 -2.56 -8.57 -8.06
N ASP A 144 -3.19 -7.40 -8.15
CA ASP A 144 -3.97 -6.95 -9.30
C ASP A 144 -3.35 -5.71 -9.94
N LEU A 145 -3.39 -5.61 -11.27
CA LEU A 145 -3.07 -4.34 -11.95
C LEU A 145 -4.21 -3.33 -11.77
N PRO A 146 -3.88 -2.04 -11.60
CA PRO A 146 -4.89 -1.02 -11.36
C PRO A 146 -5.79 -0.83 -12.58
N ALA A 147 -7.09 -0.91 -12.39
CA ALA A 147 -8.06 -0.52 -13.39
C ALA A 147 -8.01 1.01 -13.58
N GLY A 148 -8.02 1.45 -14.83
CA GLY A 148 -8.04 2.88 -15.15
C GLY A 148 -6.67 3.56 -15.21
N ARG A 149 -5.56 2.85 -14.96
CA ARG A 149 -4.20 3.36 -15.16
C ARG A 149 -3.70 3.05 -16.57
N CYS A 150 -3.24 4.06 -17.28
CA CYS A 150 -2.69 3.91 -18.64
C CYS A 150 -1.49 4.83 -18.84
N THR A 151 -0.40 4.29 -19.39
CA THR A 151 0.74 5.04 -19.88
C THR A 151 0.80 4.87 -21.40
N LEU A 152 0.77 5.97 -22.14
CA LEU A 152 0.91 5.98 -23.60
C LEU A 152 2.34 6.34 -23.99
N THR A 153 3.08 5.36 -24.48
CA THR A 153 4.44 5.50 -24.99
C THR A 153 4.49 5.37 -26.51
N ALA A 154 5.67 5.51 -27.10
CA ALA A 154 5.88 5.24 -28.52
C ALA A 154 5.51 3.79 -28.89
N ASP A 155 5.71 2.85 -27.97
CA ASP A 155 5.48 1.42 -28.17
C ASP A 155 4.01 0.99 -27.94
N GLY A 156 3.17 1.89 -27.44
CA GLY A 156 1.74 1.64 -27.21
C GLY A 156 1.28 2.01 -25.80
N ALA A 157 0.15 1.39 -25.40
CA ALA A 157 -0.45 1.60 -24.08
C ALA A 157 0.03 0.52 -23.09
N SER A 158 0.34 0.93 -21.86
CA SER A 158 0.77 0.06 -20.77
C SER A 158 0.06 0.43 -19.46
N PRO A 159 -0.28 -0.53 -18.59
CA PRO A 159 -0.77 -0.26 -17.24
C PRO A 159 0.36 0.06 -16.25
N CYS A 160 1.63 -0.02 -16.66
CA CYS A 160 2.79 0.25 -15.81
C CYS A 160 3.26 1.70 -15.95
N LEU A 161 4.01 2.21 -14.99
CA LEU A 161 4.71 3.49 -15.12
C LEU A 161 5.75 3.43 -16.24
N PRO A 162 6.10 4.57 -16.87
CA PRO A 162 7.14 4.63 -17.88
C PRO A 162 8.45 4.03 -17.37
N GLY A 163 9.07 3.15 -18.16
CA GLY A 163 10.35 2.53 -17.81
C GLY A 163 10.29 1.49 -16.67
N ALA A 164 9.13 1.29 -16.03
CA ALA A 164 8.97 0.31 -14.97
C ALA A 164 8.63 -1.08 -15.54
N PRO A 165 9.22 -2.16 -15.01
CA PRO A 165 8.75 -3.50 -15.27
C PRO A 165 7.38 -3.73 -14.62
N SER A 166 6.63 -4.73 -15.12
CA SER A 166 5.36 -5.09 -14.49
C SER A 166 5.59 -5.54 -13.03
N PRO A 167 4.87 -5.00 -12.04
CA PRO A 167 4.97 -5.45 -10.66
C PRO A 167 4.48 -6.90 -10.50
N LEU A 168 3.51 -7.31 -11.35
CA LEU A 168 3.01 -8.68 -11.38
C LEU A 168 3.95 -9.55 -12.22
N GLY A 169 4.74 -10.37 -11.59
CA GLY A 169 5.68 -11.27 -12.26
C GLY A 169 7.13 -11.04 -11.86
N ARG A 170 7.40 -10.08 -10.99
CA ARG A 170 8.69 -10.00 -10.32
C ARG A 170 8.86 -11.21 -9.41
N ASP A 171 10.05 -11.77 -9.42
CA ASP A 171 10.40 -12.83 -8.48
C ASP A 171 10.45 -12.25 -7.06
N THR A 172 9.56 -12.71 -6.19
CA THR A 172 9.55 -12.32 -4.77
C THR A 172 10.61 -13.05 -3.94
N GLY A 173 11.45 -13.87 -4.58
CA GLY A 173 12.47 -14.63 -3.89
C GLY A 173 11.92 -15.62 -2.85
N GLY A 174 10.73 -16.18 -3.11
CA GLY A 174 10.07 -17.11 -2.19
C GLY A 174 9.40 -16.45 -0.99
N ARG A 175 9.04 -15.17 -1.08
CA ARG A 175 8.34 -14.39 -0.01
C ARG A 175 6.83 -14.26 -0.31
N PRO A 176 6.02 -15.29 -0.10
CA PRO A 176 4.57 -15.22 -0.34
C PRO A 176 3.88 -14.22 0.57
N TRP A 177 4.52 -13.83 1.68
CA TRP A 177 4.04 -12.87 2.66
C TRP A 177 4.29 -11.40 2.27
N LEU A 178 4.97 -11.11 1.15
CA LEU A 178 5.31 -9.74 0.73
C LEU A 178 4.07 -8.82 0.59
N PRO A 179 2.94 -9.27 0.02
CA PRO A 179 1.72 -8.48 0.01
C PRO A 179 1.23 -8.09 1.41
N ARG A 180 1.32 -9.02 2.37
CA ARG A 180 0.97 -8.76 3.77
C ARG A 180 1.90 -7.73 4.40
N TYR A 181 3.20 -7.85 4.18
CA TYR A 181 4.20 -6.87 4.65
C TYR A 181 3.83 -5.44 4.24
N LEU A 182 3.50 -5.21 2.98
CA LEU A 182 3.09 -3.88 2.49
C LEU A 182 1.85 -3.34 3.22
N THR A 183 0.88 -4.21 3.51
CA THR A 183 -0.30 -3.84 4.31
C THR A 183 0.07 -3.45 5.73
N LEU A 184 1.01 -4.18 6.37
CA LEU A 184 1.49 -3.88 7.72
C LEU A 184 2.26 -2.56 7.77
N VAL A 185 3.11 -2.28 6.77
CA VAL A 185 3.83 -0.99 6.64
C VAL A 185 2.85 0.16 6.44
N ALA A 186 1.84 0.01 5.59
CA ALA A 186 0.81 1.02 5.40
C ALA A 186 0.03 1.30 6.69
N ALA A 187 -0.29 0.26 7.48
CA ALA A 187 -0.93 0.40 8.78
C ALA A 187 -0.03 1.14 9.78
N LEU A 188 1.23 0.75 9.89
CA LEU A 188 2.21 1.41 10.77
C LEU A 188 2.39 2.88 10.41
N ARG A 189 2.54 3.19 9.11
CA ARG A 189 2.64 4.54 8.57
C ARG A 189 1.42 5.40 8.94
N SER A 190 0.20 4.86 8.80
CA SER A 190 -1.03 5.59 9.09
C SER A 190 -1.22 5.93 10.58
N VAL A 191 -0.62 5.15 11.49
CA VAL A 191 -0.65 5.40 12.94
C VAL A 191 0.49 6.31 13.37
N ARG A 192 1.70 6.17 12.85
CA ARG A 192 2.86 7.04 13.19
C ARG A 192 2.61 8.51 12.87
N THR A 193 1.85 8.82 11.83
CA THR A 193 1.45 10.20 11.51
C THR A 193 0.53 10.84 12.56
N ARG A 194 0.01 10.05 13.52
CA ARG A 194 -1.02 10.47 14.48
C ARG A 194 -0.55 10.52 15.95
N ASP A 195 0.74 10.27 16.28
CA ASP A 195 1.29 10.41 17.64
C ASP A 195 2.03 9.20 18.27
N ALA A 196 2.25 8.12 17.57
CA ALA A 196 2.71 6.92 18.26
C ALA A 196 4.19 6.61 18.01
N ARG A 197 5.05 6.95 18.98
CA ARG A 197 6.46 6.55 18.99
C ARG A 197 6.67 5.04 19.27
N ASP A 198 5.73 4.40 19.98
CA ASP A 198 5.84 2.99 20.40
C ASP A 198 4.66 2.19 19.86
N VAL A 199 4.57 2.04 18.55
CA VAL A 199 3.58 1.16 17.92
C VAL A 199 4.22 -0.19 17.62
N VAL A 200 3.59 -1.25 18.09
CA VAL A 200 3.91 -2.62 17.70
C VAL A 200 2.81 -3.13 16.78
N VAL A 201 3.19 -3.58 15.60
CA VAL A 201 2.27 -4.17 14.61
C VAL A 201 2.46 -5.69 14.65
N SER A 202 1.37 -6.44 14.83
CA SER A 202 1.45 -7.91 14.76
C SER A 202 1.99 -8.36 13.41
N GLY A 203 3.05 -9.16 13.44
CA GLY A 203 3.72 -9.68 12.24
C GLY A 203 4.91 -8.84 11.74
N LEU A 204 5.23 -7.71 12.37
CA LEU A 204 6.50 -7.01 12.17
C LEU A 204 7.39 -7.21 13.39
N GLY A 205 8.41 -8.08 13.29
CA GLY A 205 9.36 -8.40 14.33
C GLY A 205 8.81 -9.18 15.54
N ALA A 206 7.51 -9.14 15.77
CA ALA A 206 6.88 -9.82 16.89
C ALA A 206 5.38 -10.05 16.67
N ARG A 207 4.83 -10.98 17.44
CA ARG A 207 3.39 -11.11 17.68
C ARG A 207 3.02 -10.40 18.98
N LEU A 208 1.75 -10.03 19.11
CA LEU A 208 1.24 -9.37 20.32
C LEU A 208 0.97 -10.38 21.44
N GLY A 209 0.58 -11.62 21.08
CA GLY A 209 0.34 -12.72 21.98
C GLY A 209 1.45 -13.79 21.95
N GLU A 210 1.80 -14.35 23.11
CA GLU A 210 2.85 -15.37 23.24
C GLU A 210 2.56 -16.66 22.48
N HIS A 211 1.30 -16.93 22.15
CA HIS A 211 0.86 -18.18 21.55
C HIS A 211 0.60 -18.10 20.03
N ALA A 212 0.75 -16.92 19.44
CA ALA A 212 0.62 -16.75 18.02
C ALA A 212 1.89 -17.20 17.27
N PRO A 213 1.77 -17.91 16.13
CA PRO A 213 2.91 -18.28 15.30
C PRO A 213 3.69 -17.05 14.84
N ALA A 214 5.04 -17.16 14.83
CA ALA A 214 5.90 -16.07 14.39
C ALA A 214 5.79 -15.80 12.88
N GLU A 215 5.52 -16.86 12.11
CA GLU A 215 5.43 -16.79 10.65
C GLU A 215 4.31 -15.86 10.19
N LEU A 216 4.57 -15.15 9.10
CA LEU A 216 3.62 -14.24 8.47
C LEU A 216 2.86 -15.00 7.37
N THR A 217 1.70 -15.53 7.71
CA THR A 217 0.88 -16.39 6.84
C THR A 217 -0.45 -15.76 6.44
N GLU A 218 -0.81 -14.63 7.04
CA GLU A 218 -2.08 -13.96 6.81
C GLU A 218 -2.14 -13.31 5.43
N ASP A 219 -3.33 -13.32 4.83
CA ASP A 219 -3.61 -12.60 3.58
C ASP A 219 -3.44 -11.09 3.75
N ALA A 220 -3.07 -10.40 2.68
CA ALA A 220 -2.86 -8.96 2.67
C ALA A 220 -4.12 -8.16 3.07
N ARG A 221 -5.31 -8.69 2.79
CA ARG A 221 -6.60 -8.05 3.09
C ARG A 221 -7.11 -8.31 4.50
N THR A 222 -6.47 -9.21 5.25
CA THR A 222 -6.85 -9.48 6.64
C THR A 222 -6.62 -8.26 7.53
N ALA A 223 -7.41 -8.16 8.58
CA ALA A 223 -7.29 -7.13 9.60
C ALA A 223 -5.85 -7.03 10.15
N VAL A 224 -5.38 -5.82 10.40
CA VAL A 224 -4.06 -5.56 11.01
C VAL A 224 -4.26 -5.17 12.46
N ILE A 225 -3.60 -5.87 13.37
CA ILE A 225 -3.67 -5.61 14.80
C ILE A 225 -2.43 -4.84 15.24
N LEU A 226 -2.66 -3.76 15.99
CA LEU A 226 -1.61 -2.89 16.50
C LEU A 226 -1.78 -2.68 18.00
N ARG A 227 -0.67 -2.62 18.71
CA ARG A 227 -0.60 -2.14 20.10
C ARG A 227 0.02 -0.74 20.10
N THR A 228 -0.67 0.20 20.73
CA THR A 228 -0.23 1.58 20.96
C THR A 228 -0.16 1.84 22.45
N GLN A 229 0.30 3.02 22.87
CA GLN A 229 0.26 3.42 24.27
C GLN A 229 -1.17 3.48 24.85
N ASP A 230 -2.16 3.77 24.00
CA ASP A 230 -3.57 3.89 24.37
C ASP A 230 -4.33 2.54 24.35
N GLY A 231 -3.65 1.44 24.01
CA GLY A 231 -4.25 0.10 23.91
C GLY A 231 -4.19 -0.51 22.53
N TYR A 232 -5.07 -1.48 22.27
CA TYR A 232 -5.08 -2.24 21.04
C TYR A 232 -6.01 -1.62 20.00
N ARG A 233 -5.58 -1.66 18.74
CA ARG A 233 -6.36 -1.20 17.60
C ARG A 233 -6.33 -2.25 16.50
N CYS A 234 -7.39 -2.25 15.70
CA CYS A 234 -7.52 -3.05 14.49
C CYS A 234 -7.74 -2.10 13.31
N LEU A 235 -6.92 -2.24 12.27
CA LEU A 235 -7.15 -1.61 10.98
C LEU A 235 -7.79 -2.63 10.04
N LEU A 236 -8.86 -2.23 9.38
CA LEU A 236 -9.48 -2.96 8.28
C LEU A 236 -8.92 -2.41 6.95
N PRO A 237 -8.05 -3.16 6.23
CA PRO A 237 -7.36 -2.64 5.05
C PRO A 237 -8.32 -2.17 3.95
N ASP A 238 -9.38 -2.92 3.69
CA ASP A 238 -10.34 -2.64 2.62
C ASP A 238 -11.09 -1.30 2.79
N THR A 239 -11.28 -0.87 4.03
CA THR A 239 -12.07 0.34 4.35
C THR A 239 -11.22 1.46 4.97
N GLY A 240 -9.98 1.17 5.34
CA GLY A 240 -9.12 2.09 6.08
C GLY A 240 -9.63 2.45 7.49
N ARG A 241 -10.62 1.71 8.02
CA ARG A 241 -11.22 2.00 9.34
C ARG A 241 -10.35 1.46 10.45
N PHE A 242 -10.15 2.30 11.47
CA PHE A 242 -9.55 1.91 12.74
C PHE A 242 -10.63 1.66 13.80
N LEU A 243 -10.52 0.52 14.47
CA LEU A 243 -11.39 0.13 15.58
C LEU A 243 -10.53 -0.06 16.83
N SER A 244 -11.00 0.41 17.98
CA SER A 244 -10.37 0.10 19.28
C SER A 244 -10.87 -1.27 19.76
N LEU A 245 -9.96 -2.11 20.22
CA LEU A 245 -10.27 -3.44 20.72
C LEU A 245 -9.86 -3.58 22.19
N PRO A 246 -10.68 -4.27 23.02
CA PRO A 246 -10.20 -4.78 24.29
C PRO A 246 -9.01 -5.74 24.06
N GLU A 247 -8.04 -5.76 24.99
CA GLU A 247 -6.84 -6.60 24.89
C GLU A 247 -7.16 -8.06 24.58
N GLN A 248 -8.03 -8.67 25.36
CA GLN A 248 -8.40 -10.07 25.18
C GLN A 248 -8.96 -10.36 23.77
N LEU A 249 -9.74 -9.42 23.25
CA LEU A 249 -10.32 -9.55 21.91
C LEU A 249 -9.27 -9.37 20.81
N ALA A 250 -8.29 -8.48 21.02
CA ALA A 250 -7.18 -8.28 20.10
C ALA A 250 -6.27 -9.52 20.03
N LEU A 251 -5.93 -10.11 21.18
CA LEU A 251 -5.12 -11.33 21.25
C LEU A 251 -5.86 -12.55 20.67
N LEU A 252 -7.16 -12.68 20.92
CA LEU A 252 -7.96 -13.72 20.28
C LEU A 252 -8.02 -13.53 18.77
N LEU A 253 -8.23 -12.29 18.29
CA LEU A 253 -8.24 -11.99 16.85
C LEU A 253 -6.93 -12.38 16.20
N GLU A 254 -5.78 -12.07 16.83
CA GLU A 254 -4.46 -12.48 16.33
C GLU A 254 -4.37 -14.01 16.16
N LEU A 255 -4.84 -14.78 17.15
CA LEU A 255 -4.85 -16.24 17.05
C LEU A 255 -5.80 -16.75 15.95
N VAL A 256 -6.99 -16.15 15.81
CA VAL A 256 -7.91 -16.49 14.72
C VAL A 256 -7.28 -16.26 13.34
N LEU A 257 -6.58 -15.14 13.17
CA LEU A 257 -5.94 -14.79 11.90
C LEU A 257 -4.73 -15.68 11.58
N THR A 258 -4.04 -16.20 12.58
CA THR A 258 -2.81 -16.98 12.41
C THR A 258 -3.02 -18.50 12.46
N LEU A 259 -3.98 -18.99 13.23
CA LEU A 259 -4.24 -20.42 13.43
C LEU A 259 -5.55 -20.88 12.76
N GLY A 260 -6.38 -19.92 12.34
CA GLY A 260 -7.73 -20.21 11.87
C GLY A 260 -8.79 -20.21 12.97
N PRO A 261 -10.08 -20.41 12.60
CA PRO A 261 -11.23 -20.22 13.49
C PRO A 261 -11.58 -21.43 14.36
N ASP A 262 -10.68 -22.42 14.51
CA ASP A 262 -10.98 -23.61 15.31
C ASP A 262 -11.15 -23.28 16.79
N THR A 263 -12.40 -23.38 17.26
CA THR A 263 -12.81 -22.98 18.61
C THR A 263 -12.09 -23.75 19.72
N GLU A 264 -11.75 -25.04 19.49
CA GLU A 264 -11.11 -25.88 20.52
C GLU A 264 -9.64 -25.48 20.67
N THR A 265 -8.92 -25.32 19.56
CA THR A 265 -7.54 -24.82 19.54
C THR A 265 -7.45 -23.41 20.15
N LEU A 266 -8.37 -22.52 19.80
CA LEU A 266 -8.39 -21.16 20.35
C LEU A 266 -8.69 -21.15 21.86
N ALA A 267 -9.60 -22.00 22.33
CA ALA A 267 -9.91 -22.15 23.75
C ALA A 267 -8.68 -22.65 24.55
N GLU A 268 -7.97 -23.65 24.02
CA GLU A 268 -6.75 -24.16 24.64
C GLU A 268 -5.65 -23.09 24.75
N ARG A 269 -5.47 -22.30 23.67
CA ARG A 269 -4.42 -21.27 23.62
C ARG A 269 -4.72 -20.03 24.46
N THR A 270 -6.00 -19.69 24.62
CA THR A 270 -6.42 -18.48 25.35
C THR A 270 -6.80 -18.75 26.80
N GLY A 271 -7.04 -20.00 27.17
CA GLY A 271 -7.61 -20.37 28.47
C GLY A 271 -9.10 -19.98 28.64
N LEU A 272 -9.76 -19.57 27.56
CA LEU A 272 -11.19 -19.28 27.54
C LEU A 272 -11.99 -20.57 27.34
N SER A 273 -13.27 -20.57 27.76
CA SER A 273 -14.16 -21.68 27.39
C SER A 273 -14.52 -21.61 25.89
N PRO A 274 -14.83 -22.74 25.24
CA PRO A 274 -15.29 -22.75 23.85
C PRO A 274 -16.50 -21.84 23.57
N GLU A 275 -17.37 -21.66 24.58
CA GLU A 275 -18.51 -20.75 24.49
C GLU A 275 -18.10 -19.28 24.48
N GLN A 276 -17.13 -18.92 25.30
CA GLN A 276 -16.55 -17.56 25.31
C GLN A 276 -15.85 -17.24 24.00
N VAL A 277 -15.09 -18.20 23.46
CA VAL A 277 -14.43 -18.05 22.14
C VAL A 277 -15.48 -17.82 21.05
N ARG A 278 -16.53 -18.64 20.97
CA ARG A 278 -17.62 -18.46 19.99
C ARG A 278 -18.30 -17.10 20.12
N ALA A 279 -18.60 -16.67 21.34
CA ALA A 279 -19.22 -15.37 21.58
C ALA A 279 -18.32 -14.21 21.12
N ALA A 280 -17.01 -14.30 21.38
CA ALA A 280 -16.05 -13.29 20.97
C ALA A 280 -15.88 -13.27 19.43
N MET A 281 -15.84 -14.43 18.78
CA MET A 281 -15.79 -14.51 17.31
C MET A 281 -17.04 -13.90 16.67
N SER A 282 -18.23 -14.21 17.20
CA SER A 282 -19.48 -13.60 16.73
C SER A 282 -19.46 -12.06 16.86
N ALA A 283 -18.92 -11.53 17.96
CA ALA A 283 -18.77 -10.09 18.13
C ALA A 283 -17.79 -9.46 17.10
N LEU A 284 -16.71 -10.17 16.74
CA LEU A 284 -15.77 -9.73 15.71
C LEU A 284 -16.39 -9.75 14.31
N GLU A 285 -17.25 -10.75 14.03
CA GLU A 285 -18.01 -10.84 12.78
C GLU A 285 -19.05 -9.71 12.68
N GLU A 286 -19.84 -9.48 13.75
CA GLU A 286 -20.81 -8.39 13.81
C GLU A 286 -20.16 -7.00 13.63
N ALA A 287 -18.93 -6.84 14.12
CA ALA A 287 -18.14 -5.64 13.92
C ALA A 287 -17.56 -5.52 12.49
N GLY A 288 -17.70 -6.56 11.65
CA GLY A 288 -17.15 -6.63 10.30
C GLY A 288 -15.64 -6.78 10.27
N ILE A 289 -15.02 -7.29 11.34
CA ILE A 289 -13.58 -7.50 11.47
C ILE A 289 -13.17 -8.85 10.85
N LEU A 290 -13.97 -9.89 11.13
CA LEU A 290 -13.84 -11.19 10.47
C LEU A 290 -14.79 -11.19 9.27
N GLY A 291 -14.25 -11.27 8.06
CA GLY A 291 -15.05 -11.44 6.84
C GLY A 291 -15.52 -12.90 6.71
N GLN A 292 -16.51 -13.15 5.85
CA GLN A 292 -17.01 -14.51 5.57
C GLN A 292 -15.93 -15.46 5.01
N ALA A 293 -14.82 -14.94 4.48
CA ALA A 293 -13.73 -15.75 3.95
C ALA A 293 -12.79 -16.32 5.03
N ALA A 294 -12.85 -15.86 6.27
CA ALA A 294 -12.04 -16.38 7.38
C ALA A 294 -12.65 -17.63 8.04
N LEU A 295 -13.82 -18.08 7.59
CA LEU A 295 -14.61 -19.15 8.21
C LEU A 295 -14.76 -20.41 7.33
N VAL A 296 -14.00 -20.52 6.23
CA VAL A 296 -14.04 -21.70 5.32
C VAL A 296 -12.79 -22.54 5.46
#